data_13f9b76471b5430785f4f91c6efad578
#
_entry.id   13f9b76471b5430785f4f91c6efad578
#
_cell.length_a   1.000
_cell.length_b   1.000
_cell.length_c   1.000
_cell.angle_alpha   90.00
_cell.angle_beta   90.00
_cell.angle_gamma   90.00
#
_symmetry.space_group_name_H-M   'P 1'
#
loop_
_entity.id
_entity.type
_entity.pdbx_description
1 polymer ?
#
loop_
_entity_poly.entity_id
_entity_poly.type
_entity_poly.pdbx_seq_one_letter_code
_entity_poly.pdbx_strand_id
1 'polypeptide(L)'
;MKKLIKKILPSILVNFLRYIVNYNKKKLINELKKDLKFSNKQGIVFLGTEYGGWSFFDNKNITDTYIISAGLGEDASFDVELVNKYNCKVIIVDPTPRAIEHFKKIIMKAGSPKLENYNKTGKQNVDSYNLKKINKENLILIENALYNNDNKQIKFYSPPNIDHVSHSINNYQNDYSKNTDFILVNTISIGKIIDKFNIKNLEMIKLDIEGAAIEVLQNMIDNNIYPNQILVEFDELHKSNKVGIKRFWTIHKLLISKNYELIKTQSKFPDFLFLKK
;
A
#
# COMPACT_ATOMS: atom_id res chain seq x y z
N MET A 1 20.69 19.64 -13.55
CA MET A 1 20.44 20.91 -12.87
C MET A 1 20.75 20.90 -11.36
N LYS A 2 20.21 19.99 -10.51
CA LYS A 2 20.49 19.95 -9.05
C LYS A 2 21.97 19.78 -8.67
N LYS A 3 22.79 19.02 -9.45
CA LYS A 3 24.25 18.86 -9.21
C LYS A 3 25.05 20.11 -9.57
N LEU A 4 24.60 20.89 -10.55
CA LEU A 4 25.27 22.15 -10.96
C LEU A 4 25.02 23.26 -9.93
N ILE A 5 23.78 23.33 -9.41
CA ILE A 5 23.40 24.32 -8.39
C ILE A 5 24.18 24.10 -7.08
N LYS A 6 24.47 22.85 -6.69
CA LYS A 6 25.31 22.55 -5.51
C LYS A 6 26.76 23.03 -5.64
N LYS A 7 27.30 23.22 -6.86
CA LYS A 7 28.68 23.71 -7.08
C LYS A 7 28.80 25.24 -7.07
N ILE A 8 27.69 25.95 -7.25
CA ILE A 8 27.67 27.40 -7.49
C ILE A 8 27.11 28.18 -6.28
N LEU A 9 26.30 27.57 -5.46
CA LEU A 9 25.67 28.23 -4.31
C LEU A 9 26.38 27.89 -2.99
N PRO A 10 26.63 28.89 -2.11
CA PRO A 10 27.12 28.64 -0.75
C PRO A 10 26.21 27.66 -0.01
N SER A 11 26.81 26.79 0.80
CA SER A 11 26.06 25.75 1.57
C SER A 11 24.94 26.32 2.42
N ILE A 12 25.10 27.53 2.94
CA ILE A 12 24.06 28.25 3.70
C ILE A 12 22.83 28.53 2.85
N LEU A 13 22.98 28.95 1.61
CA LEU A 13 21.87 29.27 0.71
C LEU A 13 21.14 27.99 0.28
N VAL A 14 21.86 26.90 0.04
CA VAL A 14 21.28 25.58 -0.26
C VAL A 14 20.45 25.08 0.93
N ASN A 15 20.95 25.23 2.15
CA ASN A 15 20.24 24.83 3.37
C ASN A 15 19.00 25.70 3.60
N PHE A 16 19.08 26.99 3.37
CA PHE A 16 17.95 27.90 3.46
C PHE A 16 16.85 27.57 2.45
N LEU A 17 17.20 27.32 1.19
CA LEU A 17 16.24 26.90 0.17
C LEU A 17 15.58 25.56 0.52
N ARG A 18 16.33 24.60 1.08
CA ARG A 18 15.78 23.35 1.58
C ARG A 18 14.80 23.57 2.73
N TYR A 19 15.14 24.47 3.65
CA TYR A 19 14.25 24.82 4.75
C TYR A 19 12.93 25.39 4.24
N ILE A 20 12.96 26.36 3.31
CA ILE A 20 11.75 26.95 2.70
C ILE A 20 10.90 25.87 2.00
N VAL A 21 11.54 24.99 1.21
CA VAL A 21 10.82 23.90 0.53
C VAL A 21 10.15 22.97 1.52
N ASN A 22 10.85 22.58 2.59
CA ASN A 22 10.29 21.70 3.62
C ASN A 22 9.20 22.37 4.43
N TYR A 23 9.35 23.67 4.74
CA TYR A 23 8.33 24.47 5.41
C TYR A 23 7.03 24.52 4.57
N ASN A 24 7.14 24.83 3.29
CA ASN A 24 6.00 24.86 2.37
C ASN A 24 5.31 23.49 2.25
N LYS A 25 6.07 22.40 2.21
CA LYS A 25 5.52 21.04 2.21
C LYS A 25 4.73 20.75 3.47
N LYS A 26 5.31 21.06 4.65
CA LYS A 26 4.60 20.89 5.94
C LYS A 26 3.33 21.72 6.00
N LYS A 27 3.37 22.97 5.53
CA LYS A 27 2.19 23.86 5.46
C LYS A 27 1.09 23.23 4.61
N LEU A 28 1.41 22.76 3.40
CA LEU A 28 0.45 22.12 2.50
C LEU A 28 -0.21 20.87 3.13
N ILE A 29 0.55 20.03 3.82
CA ILE A 29 0.00 18.86 4.52
C ILE A 29 -0.87 19.26 5.70
N ASN A 30 -0.48 20.29 6.46
CA ASN A 30 -1.28 20.76 7.59
C ASN A 30 -2.63 21.36 7.11
N GLU A 31 -2.64 22.06 6.00
CA GLU A 31 -3.87 22.56 5.35
C GLU A 31 -4.74 21.40 4.90
N LEU A 32 -4.17 20.41 4.18
CA LEU A 32 -4.89 19.20 3.77
C LEU A 32 -5.52 18.48 4.96
N LYS A 33 -4.75 18.27 6.05
CA LYS A 33 -5.26 17.58 7.27
C LYS A 33 -6.41 18.33 7.94
N LYS A 34 -6.44 19.66 7.87
CA LYS A 34 -7.56 20.47 8.40
C LYS A 34 -8.84 20.32 7.58
N ASP A 35 -8.69 20.13 6.26
CA ASP A 35 -9.82 20.03 5.34
C ASP A 35 -10.40 18.62 5.27
N LEU A 36 -9.66 17.60 5.73
CA LEU A 36 -10.13 16.22 5.79
C LEU A 36 -11.22 16.06 6.84
N LYS A 37 -12.35 15.51 6.42
CA LYS A 37 -13.49 15.17 7.29
C LYS A 37 -13.48 13.70 7.59
N PHE A 38 -13.15 13.34 8.81
CA PHE A 38 -13.15 11.97 9.29
C PHE A 38 -14.46 11.66 10.03
N SER A 39 -15.05 10.51 9.71
CA SER A 39 -16.11 9.90 10.51
C SER A 39 -15.51 9.06 11.63
N ASN A 40 -16.13 9.08 12.81
CA ASN A 40 -15.81 8.16 13.89
C ASN A 40 -16.63 6.90 13.73
N LYS A 41 -15.99 5.73 13.79
CA LYS A 41 -16.65 4.42 13.72
C LYS A 41 -16.15 3.56 14.86
N GLN A 42 -17.06 2.95 15.61
CA GLN A 42 -16.70 1.88 16.57
C GLN A 42 -16.35 0.60 15.82
N GLY A 43 -15.52 -0.26 16.42
CA GLY A 43 -15.10 -1.52 15.79
C GLY A 43 -13.92 -1.37 14.83
N ILE A 44 -13.19 -0.24 14.88
CA ILE A 44 -11.90 -0.13 14.19
C ILE A 44 -10.84 -0.87 15.01
N VAL A 45 -10.18 -1.81 14.37
CA VAL A 45 -9.10 -2.63 14.94
C VAL A 45 -7.83 -2.47 14.11
N PHE A 46 -6.70 -2.82 14.69
CA PHE A 46 -5.40 -2.82 14.04
C PHE A 46 -4.80 -4.22 14.09
N LEU A 47 -4.30 -4.73 12.98
CA LEU A 47 -3.56 -5.99 12.88
C LEU A 47 -2.21 -5.76 12.23
N GLY A 48 -1.26 -6.63 12.55
CA GLY A 48 0.10 -6.59 12.06
C GLY A 48 1.07 -5.83 12.96
N THR A 49 2.26 -5.59 12.43
CA THR A 49 3.32 -4.84 13.10
C THR A 49 3.05 -3.33 13.07
N GLU A 50 3.83 -2.57 13.85
CA GLU A 50 3.79 -1.11 13.77
C GLU A 50 4.20 -0.57 12.39
N TYR A 51 4.97 -1.33 11.62
CA TYR A 51 5.43 -0.96 10.27
C TYR A 51 4.45 -1.40 9.18
N GLY A 52 4.10 -2.69 9.11
CA GLY A 52 3.29 -3.28 8.04
C GLY A 52 1.83 -3.54 8.41
N GLY A 53 1.39 -3.12 9.61
CA GLY A 53 0.02 -3.32 10.07
C GLY A 53 -0.94 -2.23 9.61
N TRP A 54 -2.23 -2.58 9.57
CA TRP A 54 -3.28 -1.72 9.07
C TRP A 54 -4.50 -1.68 9.99
N SER A 55 -5.14 -0.50 10.02
CA SER A 55 -6.45 -0.34 10.67
C SER A 55 -7.57 -0.63 9.69
N PHE A 56 -8.57 -1.38 10.14
CA PHE A 56 -9.75 -1.71 9.36
C PHE A 56 -10.98 -1.84 10.27
N PHE A 57 -12.16 -1.92 9.68
CA PHE A 57 -13.41 -2.13 10.40
C PHE A 57 -13.64 -3.62 10.61
N ASP A 58 -13.66 -4.05 11.89
CA ASP A 58 -13.93 -5.44 12.29
C ASP A 58 -15.41 -5.76 12.09
N ASN A 59 -15.72 -6.60 11.12
CA ASN A 59 -17.06 -7.09 10.87
C ASN A 59 -17.05 -8.56 10.44
N LYS A 60 -18.20 -9.22 10.60
CA LYS A 60 -18.35 -10.65 10.29
C LYS A 60 -18.25 -10.99 8.79
N ASN A 61 -18.38 -10.01 7.91
CA ASN A 61 -18.31 -10.25 6.46
C ASN A 61 -16.87 -10.56 5.98
N ILE A 62 -15.86 -10.30 6.83
CA ILE A 62 -14.47 -10.66 6.55
C ILE A 62 -14.27 -12.19 6.61
N THR A 63 -15.11 -12.89 7.41
CA THR A 63 -14.98 -14.34 7.59
C THR A 63 -15.32 -15.09 6.31
N ASP A 64 -14.46 -16.06 5.96
CA ASP A 64 -14.62 -16.96 4.80
C ASP A 64 -14.72 -16.23 3.44
N THR A 65 -14.20 -14.98 3.33
CA THR A 65 -14.21 -14.20 2.10
C THR A 65 -12.81 -14.06 1.49
N TYR A 66 -12.76 -13.45 0.30
CA TYR A 66 -11.50 -13.04 -0.32
C TYR A 66 -11.17 -11.57 0.00
N ILE A 67 -9.90 -11.34 0.30
CA ILE A 67 -9.31 -10.01 0.49
C ILE A 67 -8.17 -9.86 -0.51
N ILE A 68 -8.07 -8.71 -1.17
CA ILE A 68 -6.93 -8.37 -2.03
C ILE A 68 -6.00 -7.47 -1.21
N SER A 69 -4.73 -7.89 -1.07
CA SER A 69 -3.69 -7.15 -0.36
C SER A 69 -2.52 -6.87 -1.30
N ALA A 70 -2.37 -5.65 -1.75
CA ALA A 70 -1.30 -5.25 -2.66
C ALA A 70 -0.18 -4.53 -1.90
N GLY A 71 1.06 -4.96 -2.16
CA GLY A 71 2.26 -4.55 -1.45
C GLY A 71 2.52 -5.41 -0.21
N LEU A 72 3.36 -6.43 -0.36
CA LEU A 72 3.79 -7.33 0.71
C LEU A 72 5.09 -6.85 1.34
N GLY A 73 6.06 -6.49 0.49
CA GLY A 73 7.43 -6.24 0.92
C GLY A 73 8.04 -7.45 1.67
N GLU A 74 8.57 -7.19 2.85
CA GLU A 74 9.11 -8.24 3.74
C GLU A 74 8.37 -8.27 5.10
N ASP A 75 7.10 -7.80 5.14
CA ASP A 75 6.25 -7.84 6.33
C ASP A 75 4.83 -8.29 6.00
N ALA A 76 4.56 -9.58 6.21
CA ALA A 76 3.25 -10.21 5.99
C ALA A 76 2.40 -10.25 7.27
N SER A 77 2.74 -9.49 8.31
CA SER A 77 2.07 -9.60 9.61
C SER A 77 0.57 -9.33 9.53
N PHE A 78 0.15 -8.30 8.78
CA PHE A 78 -1.25 -7.99 8.56
C PHE A 78 -2.00 -9.14 7.86
N ASP A 79 -1.43 -9.65 6.77
CA ASP A 79 -2.05 -10.69 5.94
C ASP A 79 -2.20 -12.01 6.71
N VAL A 80 -1.15 -12.41 7.42
CA VAL A 80 -1.14 -13.62 8.25
C VAL A 80 -2.12 -13.51 9.42
N GLU A 81 -2.18 -12.36 10.09
CA GLU A 81 -3.10 -12.15 11.21
C GLU A 81 -4.56 -12.11 10.75
N LEU A 82 -4.86 -11.54 9.56
CA LEU A 82 -6.20 -11.61 8.97
C LEU A 82 -6.66 -13.05 8.75
N VAL A 83 -5.83 -13.88 8.10
CA VAL A 83 -6.15 -15.30 7.90
C VAL A 83 -6.37 -16.02 9.23
N ASN A 84 -5.50 -15.82 10.21
CA ASN A 84 -5.60 -16.46 11.51
C ASN A 84 -6.89 -16.07 12.26
N LYS A 85 -7.29 -14.80 12.19
CA LYS A 85 -8.44 -14.26 12.94
C LYS A 85 -9.76 -14.58 12.27
N TYR A 86 -9.84 -14.45 10.92
CA TYR A 86 -11.12 -14.50 10.22
C TYR A 86 -11.30 -15.72 9.31
N ASN A 87 -10.32 -16.59 9.21
CA ASN A 87 -10.34 -17.72 8.26
C ASN A 87 -10.58 -17.27 6.80
N CYS A 88 -10.25 -16.03 6.47
CA CYS A 88 -10.41 -15.47 5.13
C CYS A 88 -9.28 -15.95 4.19
N LYS A 89 -9.47 -15.71 2.89
CA LYS A 89 -8.44 -15.95 1.86
C LYS A 89 -7.83 -14.63 1.46
N VAL A 90 -6.53 -14.48 1.63
CA VAL A 90 -5.79 -13.27 1.26
C VAL A 90 -5.03 -13.50 -0.03
N ILE A 91 -5.36 -12.72 -1.06
CA ILE A 91 -4.65 -12.66 -2.32
C ILE A 91 -3.67 -11.50 -2.26
N ILE A 92 -2.39 -11.82 -2.06
CA ILE A 92 -1.30 -10.86 -2.06
C ILE A 92 -0.89 -10.58 -3.51
N VAL A 93 -0.66 -9.31 -3.83
CA VAL A 93 -0.21 -8.88 -5.16
C VAL A 93 1.08 -8.08 -4.99
N ASP A 94 2.21 -8.68 -5.36
CA ASP A 94 3.53 -8.02 -5.28
C ASP A 94 4.50 -8.66 -6.27
N PRO A 95 5.08 -7.89 -7.23
CA PRO A 95 6.00 -8.42 -8.22
C PRO A 95 7.46 -8.38 -7.79
N THR A 96 7.77 -7.83 -6.60
CA THR A 96 9.16 -7.58 -6.22
C THR A 96 9.88 -8.87 -5.82
N PRO A 97 11.14 -9.09 -6.25
CA PRO A 97 11.86 -10.34 -5.95
C PRO A 97 11.97 -10.64 -4.45
N ARG A 98 12.12 -9.61 -3.62
CA ARG A 98 12.25 -9.77 -2.16
C ARG A 98 10.92 -10.19 -1.52
N ALA A 99 9.80 -9.61 -1.96
CA ALA A 99 8.48 -10.02 -1.49
C ALA A 99 8.16 -11.47 -1.90
N ILE A 100 8.47 -11.83 -3.15
CA ILE A 100 8.30 -13.21 -3.66
C ILE A 100 9.12 -14.20 -2.84
N GLU A 101 10.39 -13.88 -2.56
CA GLU A 101 11.24 -14.73 -1.73
C GLU A 101 10.71 -14.85 -0.29
N HIS A 102 10.27 -13.73 0.29
CA HIS A 102 9.68 -13.71 1.64
C HIS A 102 8.42 -14.58 1.70
N PHE A 103 7.52 -14.43 0.74
CA PHE A 103 6.30 -15.24 0.63
C PHE A 103 6.63 -16.74 0.50
N LYS A 104 7.59 -17.11 -0.35
CA LYS A 104 8.02 -18.52 -0.50
C LYS A 104 8.48 -19.11 0.83
N LYS A 105 9.26 -18.35 1.62
CA LYS A 105 9.69 -18.78 2.98
C LYS A 105 8.50 -18.98 3.93
N ILE A 106 7.47 -18.10 3.87
CA ILE A 106 6.24 -18.24 4.66
C ILE A 106 5.53 -19.55 4.31
N ILE A 107 5.32 -19.82 3.01
CA ILE A 107 4.62 -21.03 2.56
C ILE A 107 5.42 -22.30 2.87
N MET A 108 6.77 -22.26 2.83
CA MET A 108 7.62 -23.40 3.24
C MET A 108 7.47 -23.75 4.73
N LYS A 109 7.16 -22.78 5.56
CA LYS A 109 6.92 -22.96 7.01
C LYS A 109 5.42 -23.01 7.39
N ALA A 110 4.51 -23.13 6.40
CA ALA A 110 3.07 -23.24 6.66
C ALA A 110 2.78 -24.38 7.67
N GLY A 111 1.85 -24.11 8.60
CA GLY A 111 1.54 -25.03 9.71
C GLY A 111 2.41 -24.84 10.95
N SER A 112 3.48 -24.06 10.92
CA SER A 112 4.36 -23.84 12.09
C SER A 112 3.78 -22.80 13.08
N PRO A 113 4.09 -22.93 14.37
CA PRO A 113 3.74 -21.91 15.35
C PRO A 113 4.66 -20.69 15.26
N LYS A 114 4.25 -19.58 15.85
CA LYS A 114 5.11 -18.43 16.10
C LYS A 114 6.20 -18.80 17.11
N LEU A 115 7.47 -18.50 16.79
CA LEU A 115 8.63 -18.82 17.62
C LEU A 115 9.30 -17.57 18.23
N GLU A 116 9.13 -16.41 17.63
CA GLU A 116 9.74 -15.16 18.09
C GLU A 116 8.79 -13.97 17.94
N ASN A 117 9.12 -12.84 18.56
CA ASN A 117 8.33 -11.62 18.44
C ASN A 117 8.64 -10.89 17.13
N TYR A 118 7.68 -10.10 16.66
CA TYR A 118 7.90 -9.14 15.59
C TYR A 118 9.01 -8.15 15.96
N ASN A 119 9.85 -7.81 15.00
CA ASN A 119 10.79 -6.71 15.17
C ASN A 119 10.14 -5.36 14.77
N LYS A 120 10.85 -4.26 15.03
CA LYS A 120 10.35 -2.90 14.76
C LYS A 120 10.68 -2.40 13.35
N THR A 121 11.20 -3.26 12.48
CA THR A 121 11.57 -2.90 11.10
C THR A 121 10.55 -3.44 10.12
N GLY A 122 10.58 -2.98 8.87
CA GLY A 122 9.77 -3.54 7.79
C GLY A 122 10.28 -4.88 7.24
N LYS A 123 11.22 -5.55 7.93
CA LYS A 123 11.75 -6.86 7.57
C LYS A 123 11.48 -7.82 8.71
N GLN A 124 10.49 -8.69 8.54
CA GLN A 124 10.13 -9.68 9.55
C GLN A 124 10.80 -11.02 9.25
N ASN A 125 11.25 -11.70 10.31
CA ASN A 125 11.62 -13.09 10.20
C ASN A 125 10.34 -13.94 10.07
N VAL A 126 10.40 -15.01 9.28
CA VAL A 126 9.25 -15.90 9.08
C VAL A 126 8.83 -16.60 10.38
N ASP A 127 9.78 -16.82 11.30
CA ASP A 127 9.51 -17.40 12.62
C ASP A 127 8.71 -16.46 13.56
N SER A 128 8.57 -15.21 13.20
CA SER A 128 7.72 -14.26 13.94
C SER A 128 6.23 -14.36 13.60
N TYR A 129 5.87 -15.10 12.55
CA TYR A 129 4.47 -15.31 12.18
C TYR A 129 3.88 -16.56 12.84
N ASN A 130 2.60 -16.51 13.20
CA ASN A 130 1.84 -17.71 13.53
C ASN A 130 1.27 -18.32 12.24
N LEU A 131 1.94 -19.34 11.72
CA LEU A 131 1.58 -19.96 10.45
C LEU A 131 0.70 -21.22 10.58
N LYS A 132 0.21 -21.54 11.80
CA LYS A 132 -0.56 -22.78 12.07
C LYS A 132 -1.76 -22.97 11.14
N LYS A 133 -2.46 -21.89 10.78
CA LYS A 133 -3.63 -21.94 9.88
C LYS A 133 -3.28 -21.60 8.43
N ILE A 134 -2.04 -21.20 8.15
CA ILE A 134 -1.64 -20.75 6.82
C ILE A 134 -1.39 -21.95 5.91
N ASN A 135 -1.89 -21.87 4.69
CA ASN A 135 -1.66 -22.83 3.61
C ASN A 135 -1.77 -22.13 2.23
N LYS A 136 -1.51 -22.87 1.15
CA LYS A 136 -1.54 -22.34 -0.23
C LYS A 136 -2.93 -21.95 -0.74
N GLU A 137 -4.00 -22.33 -0.04
CA GLU A 137 -5.38 -22.04 -0.44
C GLU A 137 -5.91 -20.74 0.19
N ASN A 138 -5.36 -20.33 1.35
CA ASN A 138 -5.81 -19.17 2.08
C ASN A 138 -4.82 -17.99 2.09
N LEU A 139 -3.55 -18.22 1.74
CA LEU A 139 -2.56 -17.17 1.49
C LEU A 139 -1.94 -17.38 0.12
N ILE A 140 -2.28 -16.52 -0.84
CA ILE A 140 -2.02 -16.70 -2.27
C ILE A 140 -1.18 -15.52 -2.75
N LEU A 141 -0.14 -15.75 -3.57
CA LEU A 141 0.64 -14.70 -4.20
C LEU A 141 0.36 -14.61 -5.69
N ILE A 142 0.21 -13.39 -6.18
CA ILE A 142 0.23 -13.02 -7.60
C ILE A 142 1.47 -12.16 -7.83
N GLU A 143 2.43 -12.69 -8.61
CA GLU A 143 3.72 -12.05 -8.91
C GLU A 143 3.59 -10.98 -10.02
N ASN A 144 2.61 -10.08 -9.90
CA ASN A 144 2.31 -9.00 -10.84
C ASN A 144 2.24 -7.67 -10.09
N ALA A 145 2.45 -6.57 -10.79
CA ALA A 145 2.13 -5.23 -10.29
C ALA A 145 0.62 -4.98 -10.41
N LEU A 146 -0.05 -4.65 -9.30
CA LEU A 146 -1.43 -4.21 -9.36
C LEU A 146 -1.49 -2.85 -10.05
N TYR A 147 -2.27 -2.77 -11.16
CA TYR A 147 -2.38 -1.54 -11.93
C TYR A 147 -3.74 -1.43 -12.64
N ASN A 148 -3.89 -0.43 -13.50
CA ASN A 148 -5.13 -0.14 -14.22
C ASN A 148 -5.31 -0.94 -15.53
N ASN A 149 -4.47 -1.90 -15.82
CA ASN A 149 -4.52 -2.71 -17.04
C ASN A 149 -3.88 -4.08 -16.81
N ASP A 150 -4.12 -5.02 -17.72
CA ASP A 150 -3.65 -6.39 -17.65
C ASP A 150 -2.55 -6.69 -18.64
N ASN A 151 -1.63 -7.58 -18.26
CA ASN A 151 -0.59 -8.18 -19.11
C ASN A 151 0.29 -7.15 -19.84
N LYS A 152 0.40 -5.94 -19.32
CA LYS A 152 1.38 -4.96 -19.81
C LYS A 152 2.66 -5.09 -19.01
N GLN A 153 3.78 -5.00 -19.70
CA GLN A 153 5.08 -4.91 -19.07
C GLN A 153 5.40 -3.45 -18.75
N ILE A 154 5.70 -3.19 -17.48
CA ILE A 154 6.03 -1.84 -17.00
C ILE A 154 7.36 -1.84 -16.26
N LYS A 155 8.00 -0.66 -16.22
CA LYS A 155 9.19 -0.43 -15.41
C LYS A 155 8.81 -0.20 -13.95
N PHE A 156 9.46 -0.95 -13.08
CA PHE A 156 9.31 -0.85 -11.64
C PHE A 156 10.64 -0.40 -11.07
N TYR A 157 10.76 0.89 -10.75
CA TYR A 157 12.02 1.54 -10.41
C TYR A 157 12.47 1.20 -9.01
N SER A 158 13.74 0.83 -8.87
CA SER A 158 14.35 0.50 -7.59
C SER A 158 14.45 1.74 -6.68
N PRO A 159 14.30 1.57 -5.36
CA PRO A 159 14.51 2.66 -4.42
C PRO A 159 15.97 3.13 -4.41
N PRO A 160 16.26 4.41 -4.01
CA PRO A 160 17.63 4.92 -3.94
C PRO A 160 18.49 4.20 -2.90
N ASN A 161 17.88 3.66 -1.86
CA ASN A 161 18.53 2.85 -0.85
C ASN A 161 18.22 1.37 -1.11
N ILE A 162 19.25 0.57 -1.34
CA ILE A 162 19.16 -0.87 -1.62
C ILE A 162 18.53 -1.67 -0.46
N ASP A 163 18.57 -1.15 0.77
CA ASP A 163 17.93 -1.78 1.92
C ASP A 163 16.40 -1.66 1.91
N HIS A 164 15.86 -0.71 1.16
CA HIS A 164 14.42 -0.56 1.00
C HIS A 164 13.89 -1.54 -0.06
N VAL A 165 12.67 -2.03 0.14
CA VAL A 165 11.99 -2.97 -0.77
C VAL A 165 11.04 -2.27 -1.74
N SER A 166 10.70 -1.04 -1.45
CA SER A 166 9.64 -0.25 -2.11
C SER A 166 10.02 0.17 -3.52
N HIS A 167 9.81 -0.69 -4.51
CA HIS A 167 9.89 -0.29 -5.92
C HIS A 167 8.66 0.54 -6.29
N SER A 168 8.80 1.50 -7.20
CA SER A 168 7.70 2.36 -7.62
C SER A 168 7.52 2.45 -9.13
N ILE A 169 6.27 2.61 -9.57
CA ILE A 169 5.94 2.81 -11.00
C ILE A 169 6.41 4.20 -11.45
N ASN A 170 6.28 5.20 -10.60
CA ASN A 170 6.45 6.62 -10.96
C ASN A 170 7.85 7.19 -10.71
N ASN A 171 8.85 6.40 -10.39
CA ASN A 171 10.25 6.82 -10.14
C ASN A 171 10.42 8.12 -9.29
N TYR A 172 9.42 8.48 -8.49
CA TYR A 172 9.43 9.71 -7.68
C TYR A 172 10.48 9.67 -6.57
N GLN A 173 10.80 8.48 -6.08
CA GLN A 173 11.82 8.27 -5.04
C GLN A 173 13.21 8.68 -5.53
N ASN A 174 13.47 8.56 -6.83
CA ASN A 174 14.73 8.91 -7.49
C ASN A 174 14.70 10.30 -8.16
N ASP A 175 13.77 11.17 -7.78
CA ASP A 175 13.58 12.49 -8.40
C ASP A 175 13.42 12.40 -9.93
N TYR A 176 12.79 11.34 -10.45
CA TYR A 176 12.60 11.05 -11.89
C TYR A 176 13.91 10.95 -12.69
N SER A 177 14.99 10.50 -12.07
CA SER A 177 16.28 10.29 -12.75
C SER A 177 16.14 9.27 -13.88
N LYS A 178 16.77 9.56 -15.03
CA LYS A 178 16.80 8.63 -16.17
C LYS A 178 17.74 7.42 -15.97
N ASN A 179 18.70 7.54 -15.05
CA ASN A 179 19.71 6.53 -14.74
C ASN A 179 19.35 5.77 -13.45
N THR A 180 18.09 5.39 -13.31
CA THR A 180 17.61 4.61 -12.18
C THR A 180 17.45 3.16 -12.60
N ASP A 181 17.95 2.24 -11.78
CA ASP A 181 17.74 0.80 -11.99
C ASP A 181 16.24 0.47 -11.88
N PHE A 182 15.80 -0.49 -12.66
CA PHE A 182 14.43 -0.97 -12.67
C PHE A 182 14.37 -2.45 -12.99
N ILE A 183 13.29 -3.08 -12.59
CA ILE A 183 12.87 -4.40 -13.08
C ILE A 183 11.68 -4.23 -14.02
N LEU A 184 11.51 -5.19 -14.94
CA LEU A 184 10.30 -5.27 -15.75
C LEU A 184 9.33 -6.24 -15.11
N VAL A 185 8.08 -5.80 -14.90
CA VAL A 185 7.03 -6.60 -14.27
C VAL A 185 5.76 -6.55 -15.10
N ASN A 186 5.00 -7.63 -15.10
CA ASN A 186 3.69 -7.65 -15.73
C ASN A 186 2.62 -7.05 -14.81
N THR A 187 1.62 -6.41 -15.39
CA THR A 187 0.51 -5.83 -14.65
C THR A 187 -0.69 -6.77 -14.55
N ILE A 188 -1.52 -6.54 -13.52
CA ILE A 188 -2.83 -7.16 -13.34
C ILE A 188 -3.80 -6.13 -12.75
N SER A 189 -5.05 -6.14 -13.20
CA SER A 189 -6.12 -5.30 -12.64
C SER A 189 -6.91 -6.02 -11.54
N ILE A 190 -7.63 -5.26 -10.71
CA ILE A 190 -8.54 -5.83 -9.71
C ILE A 190 -9.63 -6.67 -10.39
N GLY A 191 -10.18 -6.20 -11.50
CA GLY A 191 -11.20 -6.94 -12.27
C GLY A 191 -10.69 -8.31 -12.70
N LYS A 192 -9.45 -8.40 -13.21
CA LYS A 192 -8.84 -9.67 -13.60
C LYS A 192 -8.63 -10.63 -12.42
N ILE A 193 -8.33 -10.11 -11.23
CA ILE A 193 -8.21 -10.94 -10.01
C ILE A 193 -9.59 -11.45 -9.61
N ILE A 194 -10.62 -10.60 -9.62
CA ILE A 194 -12.01 -10.99 -9.33
C ILE A 194 -12.47 -12.13 -10.24
N ASP A 195 -12.23 -12.00 -11.54
CA ASP A 195 -12.58 -13.03 -12.53
C ASP A 195 -11.81 -14.34 -12.28
N LYS A 196 -10.50 -14.24 -12.06
CA LYS A 196 -9.62 -15.41 -11.86
C LYS A 196 -10.03 -16.27 -10.66
N PHE A 197 -10.46 -15.63 -9.56
CA PHE A 197 -10.85 -16.30 -8.32
C PHE A 197 -12.37 -16.42 -8.15
N ASN A 198 -13.16 -15.96 -9.13
CA ASN A 198 -14.62 -15.95 -9.09
C ASN A 198 -15.17 -15.26 -7.82
N ILE A 199 -14.58 -14.12 -7.47
CA ILE A 199 -14.94 -13.36 -6.26
C ILE A 199 -16.28 -12.69 -6.48
N LYS A 200 -17.29 -13.10 -5.73
CA LYS A 200 -18.65 -12.53 -5.84
C LYS A 200 -18.77 -11.19 -5.10
N ASN A 201 -18.19 -11.12 -3.91
CA ASN A 201 -18.17 -9.91 -3.09
C ASN A 201 -16.76 -9.68 -2.60
N LEU A 202 -16.18 -8.53 -2.93
CA LEU A 202 -14.88 -8.10 -2.43
C LEU A 202 -15.09 -7.30 -1.15
N GLU A 203 -14.75 -7.89 0.00
CA GLU A 203 -14.96 -7.24 1.30
C GLU A 203 -13.92 -6.15 1.53
N MET A 204 -12.66 -6.42 1.23
CA MET A 204 -11.57 -5.51 1.55
C MET A 204 -10.50 -5.51 0.46
N ILE A 205 -9.95 -4.33 0.22
CA ILE A 205 -8.71 -4.15 -0.54
C ILE A 205 -7.72 -3.30 0.26
N LYS A 206 -6.46 -3.75 0.33
CA LYS A 206 -5.32 -2.98 0.83
C LYS A 206 -4.45 -2.56 -0.35
N LEU A 207 -4.09 -1.29 -0.41
CA LEU A 207 -3.24 -0.70 -1.45
C LEU A 207 -2.06 0.03 -0.82
N ASP A 208 -0.91 -0.61 -0.82
CA ASP A 208 0.40 -0.10 -0.38
C ASP A 208 1.38 -0.36 -1.54
N ILE A 209 1.20 0.39 -2.64
CA ILE A 209 1.76 0.09 -3.97
C ILE A 209 2.48 1.26 -4.62
N GLU A 210 3.20 2.00 -3.83
CA GLU A 210 4.24 2.97 -4.22
C GLU A 210 3.92 3.79 -5.49
N GLY A 211 2.89 4.66 -5.37
CA GLY A 211 2.50 5.62 -6.40
C GLY A 211 1.56 5.12 -7.48
N ALA A 212 0.96 3.93 -7.31
CA ALA A 212 -0.04 3.38 -8.24
C ALA A 212 -1.48 3.39 -7.70
N ALA A 213 -1.67 3.70 -6.42
CA ALA A 213 -2.96 3.55 -5.74
C ALA A 213 -4.08 4.37 -6.41
N ILE A 214 -3.80 5.59 -6.86
CA ILE A 214 -4.80 6.45 -7.49
C ILE A 214 -5.29 5.85 -8.81
N GLU A 215 -4.39 5.35 -9.66
CA GLU A 215 -4.72 4.72 -10.94
C GLU A 215 -5.54 3.43 -10.74
N VAL A 216 -5.18 2.65 -9.72
CA VAL A 216 -5.92 1.43 -9.36
C VAL A 216 -7.32 1.77 -8.85
N LEU A 217 -7.46 2.73 -7.95
CA LEU A 217 -8.75 3.18 -7.44
C LEU A 217 -9.64 3.76 -8.55
N GLN A 218 -9.07 4.56 -9.46
CA GLN A 218 -9.80 5.09 -10.60
C GLN A 218 -10.33 3.95 -11.49
N ASN A 219 -9.45 3.01 -11.88
CA ASN A 219 -9.84 1.86 -12.69
C ASN A 219 -10.91 0.99 -12.02
N MET A 220 -10.78 0.77 -10.71
CA MET A 220 -11.77 0.03 -9.91
C MET A 220 -13.16 0.67 -10.00
N ILE A 221 -13.24 2.01 -9.82
CA ILE A 221 -14.49 2.76 -9.88
C ILE A 221 -15.07 2.77 -11.29
N ASP A 222 -14.24 2.93 -12.33
CA ASP A 222 -14.65 2.95 -13.73
C ASP A 222 -15.24 1.59 -14.16
N ASN A 223 -14.80 0.50 -13.53
CA ASN A 223 -15.32 -0.86 -13.74
C ASN A 223 -16.43 -1.27 -12.75
N ASN A 224 -16.98 -0.33 -11.98
CA ASN A 224 -18.05 -0.57 -10.99
C ASN A 224 -17.69 -1.60 -9.91
N ILE A 225 -16.42 -1.64 -9.50
CA ILE A 225 -15.93 -2.49 -8.41
C ILE A 225 -15.90 -1.66 -7.14
N TYR A 226 -16.66 -2.07 -6.12
CA TYR A 226 -16.86 -1.31 -4.89
C TYR A 226 -16.68 -2.21 -3.66
N PRO A 227 -15.43 -2.47 -3.20
CA PRO A 227 -15.22 -3.21 -1.96
C PRO A 227 -15.83 -2.47 -0.76
N ASN A 228 -16.20 -3.20 0.29
CA ASN A 228 -16.77 -2.58 1.49
C ASN A 228 -15.74 -1.75 2.24
N GLN A 229 -14.46 -2.14 2.18
CA GLN A 229 -13.36 -1.46 2.84
C GLN A 229 -12.20 -1.24 1.88
N ILE A 230 -11.65 -0.02 1.88
CA ILE A 230 -10.45 0.34 1.13
C ILE A 230 -9.42 0.88 2.12
N LEU A 231 -8.34 0.13 2.28
CA LEU A 231 -7.15 0.52 3.02
C LEU A 231 -6.13 1.01 2.00
N VAL A 232 -5.68 2.25 2.11
CA VAL A 232 -4.81 2.82 1.07
C VAL A 232 -3.79 3.78 1.63
N GLU A 233 -2.52 3.61 1.20
CA GLU A 233 -1.48 4.61 1.35
C GLU A 233 -1.43 5.50 0.10
N PHE A 234 -1.42 6.82 0.33
CA PHE A 234 -1.29 7.80 -0.76
C PHE A 234 0.12 8.39 -0.80
N ASP A 235 0.98 7.79 -1.58
CA ASP A 235 2.38 8.21 -1.77
C ASP A 235 2.55 9.65 -2.22
N GLU A 236 1.57 10.19 -2.92
CA GLU A 236 1.51 11.59 -3.32
C GLU A 236 1.64 12.55 -2.14
N LEU A 237 1.30 12.07 -0.93
CA LEU A 237 1.34 12.88 0.29
C LEU A 237 2.67 12.77 1.05
N HIS A 238 3.51 11.79 0.78
CA HIS A 238 4.86 11.67 1.38
C HIS A 238 5.81 12.79 0.91
N LYS A 239 5.87 13.02 -0.40
CA LYS A 239 6.64 14.12 -0.99
C LYS A 239 5.68 15.20 -1.51
N SER A 240 4.79 15.65 -0.65
CA SER A 240 3.67 16.51 -1.00
C SER A 240 4.08 17.73 -1.83
N ASN A 241 3.37 17.89 -2.93
CA ASN A 241 3.39 19.05 -3.78
C ASN A 241 1.94 19.33 -4.25
N LYS A 242 1.73 20.50 -4.86
CA LYS A 242 0.38 20.91 -5.32
C LYS A 242 -0.28 19.89 -6.27
N VAL A 243 0.51 19.24 -7.12
CA VAL A 243 0.00 18.24 -8.08
C VAL A 243 -0.45 16.98 -7.35
N GLY A 244 0.37 16.43 -6.46
CA GLY A 244 0.04 15.25 -5.66
C GLY A 244 -1.19 15.48 -4.80
N ILE A 245 -1.27 16.64 -4.12
CA ILE A 245 -2.46 17.01 -3.33
C ILE A 245 -3.71 17.14 -4.21
N LYS A 246 -3.60 17.72 -5.41
CA LYS A 246 -4.73 17.79 -6.34
C LYS A 246 -5.19 16.40 -6.78
N ARG A 247 -4.26 15.49 -7.09
CA ARG A 247 -4.58 14.09 -7.45
C ARG A 247 -5.29 13.38 -6.30
N PHE A 248 -4.76 13.48 -5.08
CA PHE A 248 -5.40 12.95 -3.87
C PHE A 248 -6.84 13.48 -3.71
N TRP A 249 -7.06 14.80 -3.78
CA TRP A 249 -8.40 15.36 -3.66
C TRP A 249 -9.37 14.90 -4.76
N THR A 250 -8.86 14.67 -5.97
CA THR A 250 -9.68 14.16 -7.07
C THR A 250 -10.21 12.77 -6.74
N ILE A 251 -9.32 11.84 -6.36
CA ILE A 251 -9.75 10.47 -6.02
C ILE A 251 -10.55 10.40 -4.72
N HIS A 252 -10.19 11.20 -3.71
CA HIS A 252 -10.96 11.31 -2.47
C HIS A 252 -12.41 11.73 -2.74
N LYS A 253 -12.64 12.81 -3.50
CA LYS A 253 -13.99 13.26 -3.86
C LYS A 253 -14.75 12.20 -4.66
N LEU A 254 -14.06 11.49 -5.54
CA LEU A 254 -14.66 10.42 -6.31
C LEU A 254 -15.12 9.27 -5.41
N LEU A 255 -14.31 8.83 -4.45
CA LEU A 255 -14.69 7.82 -3.46
C LEU A 255 -15.90 8.27 -2.62
N ILE A 256 -15.89 9.52 -2.13
CA ILE A 256 -17.04 10.08 -1.39
C ILE A 256 -18.30 10.08 -2.25
N SER A 257 -18.21 10.42 -3.56
CA SER A 257 -19.37 10.40 -4.49
C SER A 257 -19.90 8.99 -4.76
N LYS A 258 -19.11 7.96 -4.48
CA LYS A 258 -19.47 6.53 -4.58
C LYS A 258 -19.91 5.92 -3.25
N ASN A 259 -20.36 6.76 -2.32
CA ASN A 259 -20.85 6.39 -0.99
C ASN A 259 -19.79 5.79 -0.05
N TYR A 260 -18.52 6.18 -0.20
CA TYR A 260 -17.52 5.89 0.82
C TYR A 260 -17.47 7.03 1.85
N GLU A 261 -17.09 6.70 3.06
CA GLU A 261 -16.73 7.65 4.10
C GLU A 261 -15.29 7.42 4.57
N LEU A 262 -14.58 8.52 4.84
CA LEU A 262 -13.23 8.47 5.38
C LEU A 262 -13.30 8.27 6.89
N ILE A 263 -12.66 7.22 7.39
CA ILE A 263 -12.72 6.83 8.80
C ILE A 263 -11.47 7.30 9.55
N LYS A 264 -11.68 7.81 10.75
CA LYS A 264 -10.60 8.11 11.68
C LYS A 264 -10.01 6.81 12.22
N THR A 265 -8.71 6.62 12.04
CA THR A 265 -7.97 5.43 12.49
C THR A 265 -6.77 5.80 13.35
N GLN A 266 -6.07 4.79 13.86
CA GLN A 266 -4.78 4.93 14.52
C GLN A 266 -3.60 4.78 13.55
N SER A 267 -3.88 4.47 12.27
CA SER A 267 -2.86 4.33 11.22
C SER A 267 -2.06 5.61 11.03
N LYS A 268 -0.81 5.45 10.62
CA LYS A 268 0.09 6.58 10.33
C LYS A 268 -0.37 7.28 9.06
N PHE A 269 -0.26 8.59 9.05
CA PHE A 269 -0.45 9.36 7.82
C PHE A 269 0.75 9.08 6.87
N PRO A 270 0.50 8.75 5.58
CA PRO A 270 -0.73 8.96 4.81
C PRO A 270 -1.59 7.70 4.56
N ASP A 271 -1.74 6.81 5.54
CA ASP A 271 -2.62 5.65 5.44
C ASP A 271 -4.06 6.03 5.76
N PHE A 272 -4.98 5.61 4.92
CA PHE A 272 -6.39 5.93 5.01
C PHE A 272 -7.27 4.68 4.97
N LEU A 273 -8.38 4.75 5.71
CA LEU A 273 -9.46 3.76 5.65
C LEU A 273 -10.73 4.43 5.09
N PHE A 274 -11.26 3.91 4.00
CA PHE A 274 -12.56 4.26 3.47
C PHE A 274 -13.52 3.09 3.66
N LEU A 275 -14.71 3.37 4.20
CA LEU A 275 -15.79 2.39 4.34
C LEU A 275 -16.95 2.77 3.44
N LYS A 276 -17.54 1.79 2.79
CA LYS A 276 -18.77 1.95 2.02
C LYS A 276 -19.96 2.07 2.99
N LYS A 277 -20.83 3.06 2.74
CA LYS A 277 -22.06 3.28 3.51
C LYS A 277 -23.15 2.30 3.13
#